data_b58a2a35b1ec1f1a2363bf36936d1028
#
_entry.id   b58a2a35b1ec1f1a2363bf36936d1028
#
_cell.length_a   1.000
_cell.length_b   1.000
_cell.length_c   1.000
_cell.angle_alpha   90.00
_cell.angle_beta   90.00
_cell.angle_gamma   90.00
#
_symmetry.space_group_name_H-M   'P 1'
#
loop_
_entity.id
_entity.type
_entity.pdbx_description
1 polymer ?
#
loop_
_entity_poly.entity_id
_entity_poly.type
_entity_poly.pdbx_seq_one_letter_code
_entity_poly.pdbx_strand_id
1 'polypeptide(L)'
;MTTEERILNTVDWLKAKIVETKSSGLLVGISGGIDSAVVANLIKLASPDNSLGVILPINNSSEDLNDANELSESCGIRTLKIDLSSENKSILDKVESEMGDLFIHENRKIVDANMR
;
A
#
# COMPACT_ATOMS: atom_id res chain seq x y z
N MET A 1 -3.02 29.28 2.70
CA MET A 1 -3.60 28.21 1.85
C MET A 1 -4.50 27.32 2.71
N THR A 2 -5.73 27.14 2.32
CA THR A 2 -6.69 26.29 3.01
C THR A 2 -6.42 24.82 2.71
N THR A 3 -7.02 23.91 3.50
CA THR A 3 -6.94 22.48 3.27
C THR A 3 -7.55 22.10 1.92
N GLU A 4 -8.69 22.70 1.55
CA GLU A 4 -9.30 22.48 0.25
C GLU A 4 -8.39 22.87 -0.91
N GLU A 5 -7.72 24.02 -0.81
CA GLU A 5 -6.77 24.47 -1.82
C GLU A 5 -5.59 23.51 -1.95
N ARG A 6 -5.08 22.99 -0.83
CA ARG A 6 -4.00 21.98 -0.83
C ARG A 6 -4.43 20.70 -1.53
N ILE A 7 -5.64 20.24 -1.26
CA ILE A 7 -6.20 19.04 -1.90
C ILE A 7 -6.32 19.26 -3.40
N LEU A 8 -6.92 20.38 -3.83
CA LEU A 8 -7.09 20.70 -5.25
C LEU A 8 -5.75 20.85 -5.97
N ASN A 9 -4.78 21.50 -5.35
CA ASN A 9 -3.44 21.65 -5.91
C ASN A 9 -2.74 20.30 -6.06
N THR A 10 -2.87 19.41 -5.09
CA THR A 10 -2.29 18.07 -5.13
C THR A 10 -2.95 17.23 -6.23
N VAL A 11 -4.27 17.28 -6.33
CA VAL A 11 -5.03 16.59 -7.38
C VAL A 11 -4.61 17.08 -8.76
N ASP A 12 -4.48 18.37 -8.95
CA ASP A 12 -4.04 18.96 -10.23
C ASP A 12 -2.61 18.55 -10.57
N TRP A 13 -1.73 18.50 -9.57
CA TRP A 13 -0.37 18.02 -9.73
C TRP A 13 -0.34 16.55 -10.19
N LEU A 14 -1.16 15.70 -9.56
CA LEU A 14 -1.27 14.29 -9.95
C LEU A 14 -1.78 14.12 -11.38
N LYS A 15 -2.80 14.89 -11.77
CA LYS A 15 -3.31 14.90 -13.15
C LYS A 15 -2.23 15.28 -14.16
N ALA A 16 -1.44 16.31 -13.83
CA ALA A 16 -0.33 16.74 -14.67
C ALA A 16 0.73 15.64 -14.80
N LYS A 17 1.02 14.91 -13.73
CA LYS A 17 1.99 13.81 -13.77
C LYS A 17 1.51 12.63 -14.61
N ILE A 18 0.23 12.32 -14.59
CA ILE A 18 -0.34 11.28 -15.47
C ILE A 18 -0.09 11.63 -16.94
N VAL A 19 -0.32 12.87 -17.33
CA VAL A 19 -0.10 13.36 -18.69
C VAL A 19 1.40 13.35 -19.04
N GLU A 20 2.22 13.91 -18.15
CA GLU A 20 3.67 14.01 -18.33
C GLU A 20 4.35 12.65 -18.52
N THR A 21 3.97 11.66 -17.72
CA THR A 21 4.54 10.31 -17.77
C THR A 21 3.84 9.39 -18.77
N LYS A 22 2.75 9.84 -19.38
CA LYS A 22 1.93 9.04 -20.30
C LYS A 22 1.39 7.78 -19.64
N SER A 23 1.09 7.88 -18.34
CA SER A 23 0.53 6.77 -17.57
C SER A 23 -0.97 6.62 -17.84
N SER A 24 -1.50 5.41 -17.63
CA SER A 24 -2.94 5.13 -17.76
C SER A 24 -3.74 5.54 -16.54
N GLY A 25 -3.09 5.65 -15.37
CA GLY A 25 -3.76 5.96 -14.13
C GLY A 25 -2.80 5.95 -12.95
N LEU A 26 -3.33 5.81 -11.75
CA LEU A 26 -2.58 5.87 -10.50
C LEU A 26 -2.85 4.63 -9.64
N LEU A 27 -1.83 4.22 -8.90
CA LEU A 27 -1.89 3.06 -8.02
C LEU A 27 -1.33 3.42 -6.64
N VAL A 28 -1.93 2.88 -5.60
CA VAL A 28 -1.46 3.06 -4.21
C VAL A 28 -1.52 1.74 -3.45
N GLY A 29 -0.53 1.49 -2.60
CA GLY A 29 -0.59 0.40 -1.63
C GLY A 29 -1.44 0.82 -0.43
N ILE A 30 -2.42 0.01 -0.08
CA ILE A 30 -3.32 0.28 1.06
C ILE A 30 -2.88 -0.57 2.24
N SER A 31 -2.44 0.10 3.31
CA SER A 31 -1.92 -0.56 4.51
C SER A 31 -2.93 -0.62 5.67
N GLY A 32 -4.02 0.13 5.59
CA GLY A 32 -4.94 0.35 6.70
C GLY A 32 -4.60 1.59 7.53
N GLY A 33 -3.42 2.21 7.29
CA GLY A 33 -3.01 3.43 7.97
C GLY A 33 -3.56 4.70 7.32
N ILE A 34 -3.41 5.82 8.02
CA ILE A 34 -3.95 7.10 7.57
C ILE A 34 -3.24 7.65 6.33
N ASP A 35 -1.94 7.42 6.20
CA ASP A 35 -1.18 7.94 5.07
C ASP A 35 -1.65 7.33 3.75
N SER A 36 -1.81 6.01 3.71
CA SER A 36 -2.33 5.34 2.52
C SER A 36 -3.80 5.71 2.27
N ALA A 37 -4.58 5.98 3.33
CA ALA A 37 -5.96 6.43 3.21
C ALA A 37 -6.06 7.78 2.50
N VAL A 38 -5.22 8.74 2.89
CA VAL A 38 -5.17 10.06 2.27
C VAL A 38 -4.77 9.95 0.80
N VAL A 39 -3.72 9.16 0.50
CA VAL A 39 -3.26 8.98 -0.88
C VAL A 39 -4.33 8.29 -1.74
N ALA A 40 -5.01 7.27 -1.22
CA ALA A 40 -6.08 6.58 -1.94
C ALA A 40 -7.20 7.54 -2.35
N ASN A 41 -7.61 8.42 -1.44
CA ASN A 41 -8.64 9.42 -1.74
C ASN A 41 -8.15 10.44 -2.78
N LEU A 42 -6.91 10.88 -2.69
CA LEU A 42 -6.33 11.84 -3.64
C LEU A 42 -6.24 11.26 -5.05
N ILE A 43 -5.76 10.02 -5.20
CA ILE A 43 -5.66 9.40 -6.53
C ILE A 43 -7.03 9.09 -7.12
N LYS A 44 -8.03 8.79 -6.30
CA LYS A 44 -9.40 8.59 -6.76
C LYS A 44 -9.98 9.90 -7.32
N LEU A 45 -9.69 11.03 -6.68
CA LEU A 45 -10.08 12.34 -7.18
C LEU A 45 -9.37 12.71 -8.47
N ALA A 46 -8.07 12.39 -8.58
CA ALA A 46 -7.27 12.73 -9.75
C ALA A 46 -7.58 11.83 -10.96
N SER A 47 -7.89 10.56 -10.73
CA SER A 47 -8.15 9.59 -11.80
C SER A 47 -9.31 8.67 -11.39
N PRO A 48 -10.56 9.17 -11.43
CA PRO A 48 -11.72 8.40 -10.95
C PRO A 48 -11.93 7.05 -11.63
N ASP A 49 -11.61 6.97 -12.91
CA ASP A 49 -11.84 5.76 -13.71
C ASP A 49 -10.64 4.80 -13.77
N ASN A 50 -9.44 5.31 -13.45
CA ASN A 50 -8.19 4.57 -13.59
C ASN A 50 -7.32 4.68 -12.33
N SER A 51 -7.91 4.50 -11.17
CA SER A 51 -7.19 4.42 -9.90
C SER A 51 -7.33 3.02 -9.30
N LEU A 52 -6.25 2.52 -8.71
CA LEU A 52 -6.21 1.19 -8.14
C LEU A 52 -5.55 1.20 -6.76
N GLY A 53 -6.21 0.57 -5.80
CA GLY A 53 -5.63 0.29 -4.51
C GLY A 53 -5.14 -1.16 -4.45
N VAL A 54 -3.92 -1.39 -4.00
CA VAL A 54 -3.35 -2.73 -3.87
C VAL A 54 -3.19 -3.06 -2.40
N ILE A 55 -3.76 -4.17 -1.98
CA ILE A 55 -3.64 -4.68 -0.61
C ILE A 55 -2.73 -5.91 -0.68
N LEU A 56 -1.59 -5.85 0.03
CA LEU A 56 -0.58 -6.90 0.03
C LEU A 56 -0.43 -7.49 1.44
N PRO A 57 -1.33 -8.40 1.86
CA PRO A 57 -1.21 -9.00 3.19
C PRO A 57 0.06 -9.82 3.33
N ILE A 58 0.81 -9.56 4.41
CA ILE A 58 1.99 -10.34 4.81
C ILE A 58 1.85 -10.59 6.30
N ASN A 59 1.16 -11.66 6.69
CA ASN A 59 0.89 -12.00 8.09
C ASN A 59 0.26 -10.85 8.88
N ASN A 60 -0.56 -10.05 8.21
CA ASN A 60 -1.25 -8.92 8.82
C ASN A 60 -2.36 -9.40 9.76
N SER A 61 -2.68 -8.56 10.75
CA SER A 61 -3.81 -8.82 11.64
C SER A 61 -5.13 -8.69 10.89
N SER A 62 -6.18 -9.32 11.43
CA SER A 62 -7.54 -9.17 10.89
C SER A 62 -8.01 -7.72 10.93
N GLU A 63 -7.58 -6.98 11.95
CA GLU A 63 -7.91 -5.57 12.12
C GLU A 63 -7.34 -4.72 10.98
N ASP A 64 -6.06 -4.93 10.64
CA ASP A 64 -5.42 -4.21 9.54
C ASP A 64 -6.11 -4.47 8.21
N LEU A 65 -6.50 -5.73 7.96
CA LEU A 65 -7.22 -6.09 6.73
C LEU A 65 -8.62 -5.49 6.69
N ASN A 66 -9.32 -5.45 7.82
CA ASN A 66 -10.63 -4.82 7.91
C ASN A 66 -10.55 -3.32 7.65
N ASP A 67 -9.55 -2.63 8.21
CA ASP A 67 -9.33 -1.21 8.00
C ASP A 67 -9.07 -0.90 6.53
N ALA A 68 -8.26 -1.72 5.86
CA ALA A 68 -7.99 -1.58 4.43
C ALA A 68 -9.25 -1.77 3.59
N ASN A 69 -10.07 -2.76 3.93
CA ASN A 69 -11.34 -3.03 3.23
C ASN A 69 -12.35 -1.89 3.43
N GLU A 70 -12.48 -1.39 4.66
CA GLU A 70 -13.37 -0.25 4.96
C GLU A 70 -12.96 1.00 4.17
N LEU A 71 -11.66 1.27 4.08
CA LEU A 71 -11.16 2.37 3.29
C LEU A 71 -11.53 2.21 1.82
N SER A 72 -11.35 1.02 1.26
CA SER A 72 -11.69 0.73 -0.13
C SER A 72 -13.16 1.00 -0.43
N GLU A 73 -14.03 0.58 0.46
CA GLU A 73 -15.48 0.80 0.33
C GLU A 73 -15.85 2.28 0.45
N SER A 74 -15.30 2.99 1.43
CA SER A 74 -15.62 4.41 1.65
C SER A 74 -15.07 5.30 0.55
N CYS A 75 -13.89 5.01 0.04
CA CYS A 75 -13.24 5.75 -1.03
C CYS A 75 -13.84 5.44 -2.41
N GLY A 76 -14.39 4.24 -2.59
CA GLY A 76 -14.91 3.78 -3.86
C GLY A 76 -13.83 3.41 -4.87
N ILE A 77 -12.59 3.25 -4.42
CA ILE A 77 -11.47 2.87 -5.28
C ILE A 77 -11.52 1.36 -5.60
N ARG A 78 -11.20 1.01 -6.83
CA ARG A 78 -11.03 -0.40 -7.21
C ARG A 78 -9.83 -0.98 -6.46
N THR A 79 -9.95 -2.19 -5.94
CA THR A 79 -8.87 -2.81 -5.18
C THR A 79 -8.46 -4.16 -5.76
N LEU A 80 -7.17 -4.47 -5.58
CA LEU A 80 -6.58 -5.77 -5.87
C LEU A 80 -5.90 -6.26 -4.60
N LYS A 81 -6.19 -7.48 -4.20
CA LYS A 81 -5.61 -8.10 -2.99
C LYS A 81 -4.70 -9.23 -3.40
N ILE A 82 -3.43 -9.17 -3.01
CA ILE A 82 -2.44 -10.20 -3.29
C ILE A 82 -1.80 -10.60 -1.97
N ASP A 83 -2.10 -11.80 -1.49
CA ASP A 83 -1.53 -12.32 -0.24
C ASP A 83 -0.09 -12.78 -0.48
N LEU A 84 0.86 -12.15 0.20
CA LEU A 84 2.29 -12.44 0.10
C LEU A 84 2.84 -13.20 1.31
N SER A 85 1.97 -13.74 2.17
CA SER A 85 2.40 -14.40 3.41
C SER A 85 3.30 -15.61 3.15
N SER A 86 2.96 -16.44 2.16
CA SER A 86 3.77 -17.62 1.81
C SER A 86 5.12 -17.24 1.19
N GLU A 87 5.14 -16.21 0.35
CA GLU A 87 6.37 -15.70 -0.27
C GLU A 87 7.29 -15.08 0.77
N ASN A 88 6.74 -14.32 1.72
CA ASN A 88 7.48 -13.75 2.84
C ASN A 88 8.13 -14.84 3.69
N LYS A 89 7.37 -15.88 4.03
CA LYS A 89 7.89 -17.03 4.78
C LYS A 89 9.03 -17.71 4.03
N SER A 90 8.88 -17.95 2.74
CA SER A 90 9.88 -18.56 1.89
C SER A 90 11.19 -17.77 1.87
N ILE A 91 11.09 -16.44 1.74
CA ILE A 91 12.26 -15.55 1.75
C ILE A 91 12.95 -15.59 3.12
N LEU A 92 12.19 -15.50 4.21
CA LEU A 92 12.75 -15.56 5.57
C LEU A 92 13.43 -16.88 5.86
N ASP A 93 12.84 -18.00 5.42
CA ASP A 93 13.42 -19.33 5.60
C ASP A 93 14.77 -19.44 4.85
N LYS A 94 14.87 -18.88 3.66
CA LYS A 94 16.12 -18.83 2.88
C LYS A 94 17.18 -18.00 3.59
N VAL A 95 16.82 -16.83 4.10
CA VAL A 95 17.74 -15.95 4.84
C VAL A 95 18.25 -16.67 6.09
N GLU A 96 17.37 -17.30 6.85
CA GLU A 96 17.72 -18.06 8.05
C GLU A 96 18.66 -19.21 7.72
N SER A 97 18.41 -19.95 6.65
CA SER A 97 19.23 -21.04 6.17
C SER A 97 20.65 -20.62 5.80
N GLU A 98 20.78 -19.48 5.12
CA GLU A 98 22.09 -18.94 4.68
C GLU A 98 22.86 -18.32 5.84
N MET A 99 22.19 -17.70 6.81
CA MET A 99 22.83 -17.07 7.95
C MET A 99 23.23 -18.06 9.04
N GLY A 100 22.52 -19.18 9.15
CA GLY A 100 22.78 -20.19 10.19
C GLY A 100 22.77 -19.59 11.60
N ASP A 101 23.87 -19.78 12.33
CA ASP A 101 24.01 -19.31 13.72
C ASP A 101 24.02 -17.78 13.85
N LEU A 102 24.20 -17.06 12.75
CA LEU A 102 24.15 -15.59 12.74
C LEU A 102 22.73 -15.07 12.77
N PHE A 103 21.75 -15.90 12.46
CA PHE A 103 20.35 -15.50 12.46
C PHE A 103 19.73 -15.71 13.85
N ILE A 104 19.33 -14.59 14.47
CA ILE A 104 18.65 -14.63 15.77
C ILE A 104 17.15 -14.48 15.53
N HIS A 105 16.33 -15.29 16.22
CA HIS A 105 14.87 -15.28 16.07
C HIS A 105 14.23 -13.90 16.20
N GLU A 106 14.79 -13.05 17.07
CA GLU A 106 14.31 -11.68 17.23
C GLU A 106 14.51 -10.84 15.95
N ASN A 107 15.61 -11.09 15.24
CA ASN A 107 15.89 -10.41 13.98
C ASN A 107 14.92 -10.84 12.87
N ARG A 108 14.40 -12.06 12.92
CA ARG A 108 13.37 -12.52 11.97
C ARG A 108 12.12 -11.65 12.04
N LYS A 109 11.68 -11.26 13.22
CA LYS A 109 10.53 -10.38 13.42
C LYS A 109 10.77 -9.00 12.82
N ILE A 110 11.97 -8.47 12.97
CA ILE A 110 12.36 -7.16 12.42
C ILE A 110 12.35 -7.20 10.88
N VAL A 111 12.95 -8.25 10.29
CA VAL A 111 12.98 -8.42 8.83
C VAL A 111 11.56 -8.59 8.30
N ASP A 112 10.72 -9.40 8.95
CA ASP A 112 9.33 -9.60 8.57
C ASP A 112 8.55 -8.28 8.60
N ALA A 113 8.71 -7.47 9.64
CA ALA A 113 8.08 -6.16 9.76
C ALA A 113 8.50 -5.21 8.63
N ASN A 114 9.78 -5.23 8.25
CA ASN A 114 10.30 -4.38 7.18
C ASN A 114 9.84 -4.81 5.78
N MET A 115 9.47 -6.07 5.60
CA MET A 115 8.94 -6.58 4.33
C MET A 115 7.47 -6.26 4.11
N ARG A 116 6.76 -5.97 5.18
CA ARG A 116 5.35 -5.59 5.08
C ARG A 116 5.25 -4.16 4.55
#